data_586cc679f41331b70382bf543b5f32da
#
_entry.id   586cc679f41331b70382bf543b5f32da
#
_cell.length_a   1.000
_cell.length_b   1.000
_cell.length_c   1.000
_cell.angle_alpha   90.00
_cell.angle_beta   90.00
_cell.angle_gamma   90.00
#
_symmetry.space_group_name_H-M   'P 1'
#
loop_
_entity.id
_entity.type
_entity.pdbx_description
1 polymer ?
#
loop_
_entity_poly.entity_id
_entity_poly.type
_entity_poly.pdbx_seq_one_letter_code
_entity_poly.pdbx_strand_id
1 'polypeptide(L)'
;MDGAMRAVARYLVLGDGLSADLAPALDLKVAEVTVALERDAKSGIVPPVGAGSLLFANDNERWPDFIGDDLRTLAGCEVIERLAIDGANIGDIFDEQILGLAPSDAPTLITLTAGGVDLLSAMATKPTAARMDAIVRDAASGVMLLAQMLHARFSDLTLLLTTLPDPTDGLGIFTDARDGDAIPPAALLQFNAILRQRSAAMSDTIVADAHADFFGHGLTAPENERWFWRRNAHEPSAVGASGLRACWLSALVA
;
A
#
# COMPACT_ATOMS: atom_id res chain seq x y z
N MET A 1 -20.41 -14.09 -13.81
CA MET A 1 -20.05 -13.09 -14.84
C MET A 1 -18.54 -13.18 -14.96
N ASP A 2 -18.04 -13.72 -16.05
CA ASP A 2 -16.60 -13.75 -16.32
C ASP A 2 -16.15 -12.33 -16.68
N GLY A 3 -15.89 -11.52 -15.68
CA GLY A 3 -15.28 -10.22 -15.87
C GLY A 3 -13.79 -10.40 -16.16
N ALA A 4 -13.44 -10.51 -17.45
CA ALA A 4 -12.04 -10.46 -17.82
C ALA A 4 -11.46 -9.11 -17.37
N MET A 5 -10.33 -9.15 -16.67
CA MET A 5 -9.62 -7.93 -16.30
C MET A 5 -9.28 -7.13 -17.56
N ARG A 6 -9.43 -5.81 -17.49
CA ARG A 6 -9.02 -4.93 -18.59
C ARG A 6 -7.51 -5.09 -18.86
N ALA A 7 -7.12 -5.06 -20.13
CA ALA A 7 -5.71 -5.10 -20.50
C ALA A 7 -4.94 -3.91 -19.88
N VAL A 8 -3.77 -4.20 -19.34
CA VAL A 8 -2.86 -3.23 -18.71
C VAL A 8 -1.53 -3.28 -19.44
N ALA A 9 -1.13 -2.17 -20.05
CA ALA A 9 0.16 -2.08 -20.73
C ALA A 9 1.31 -1.80 -19.75
N ARG A 10 1.03 -1.08 -18.64
CA ARG A 10 2.01 -0.63 -17.66
C ARG A 10 1.42 -0.62 -16.26
N TYR A 11 2.19 -1.08 -15.29
CA TYR A 11 1.85 -1.06 -13.88
C TYR A 11 2.87 -0.22 -13.09
N LEU A 12 2.37 0.75 -12.30
CA LEU A 12 3.17 1.55 -11.39
C LEU A 12 2.79 1.24 -9.95
N VAL A 13 3.79 0.93 -9.13
CA VAL A 13 3.65 0.72 -7.69
C VAL A 13 4.11 2.00 -6.99
N LEU A 14 3.18 2.76 -6.45
CA LEU A 14 3.46 4.00 -5.72
C LEU A 14 3.09 3.84 -4.25
N GLY A 15 3.74 4.62 -3.41
CA GLY A 15 3.36 4.74 -2.01
C GLY A 15 4.50 4.52 -1.03
N ASP A 16 4.12 4.02 0.13
CA ASP A 16 4.96 3.80 1.31
C ASP A 16 5.35 2.32 1.47
N GLY A 17 5.77 1.94 2.67
CA GLY A 17 6.22 0.60 3.02
C GLY A 17 5.18 -0.50 2.79
N LEU A 18 3.87 -0.19 2.84
CA LEU A 18 2.82 -1.16 2.53
C LEU A 18 2.94 -1.71 1.10
N SER A 19 3.38 -0.89 0.15
CA SER A 19 3.57 -1.26 -1.25
C SER A 19 4.98 -1.74 -1.58
N ALA A 20 5.97 -1.41 -0.74
CA ALA A 20 7.38 -1.67 -0.98
C ALA A 20 7.75 -3.15 -0.79
N ASP A 21 8.85 -3.56 -1.41
CA ASP A 21 9.37 -4.93 -1.29
C ASP A 21 10.22 -5.15 -0.02
N LEU A 22 10.68 -4.09 0.64
CA LEU A 22 11.72 -4.17 1.66
C LEU A 22 11.29 -4.98 2.90
N ALA A 23 10.22 -4.60 3.57
CA ALA A 23 9.79 -5.28 4.80
C ALA A 23 9.46 -6.76 4.57
N PRO A 24 8.70 -7.16 3.51
CA PRO A 24 8.49 -8.57 3.18
C PRO A 24 9.79 -9.34 2.89
N ALA A 25 10.76 -8.73 2.21
CA ALA A 25 12.06 -9.36 1.92
C ALA A 25 12.88 -9.60 3.19
N LEU A 26 12.80 -8.68 4.15
CA LEU A 26 13.44 -8.82 5.46
C LEU A 26 12.77 -9.90 6.32
N ASP A 27 11.45 -9.95 6.29
CA ASP A 27 10.66 -10.96 6.99
C ASP A 27 11.01 -12.37 6.49
N LEU A 28 11.11 -12.54 5.18
CA LEU A 28 11.52 -13.79 4.53
C LEU A 28 13.02 -14.10 4.69
N LYS A 29 13.83 -13.16 5.18
CA LYS A 29 15.28 -13.27 5.27
C LYS A 29 15.96 -13.53 3.91
N VAL A 30 15.36 -13.05 2.83
CA VAL A 30 15.92 -13.11 1.46
C VAL A 30 16.70 -11.85 1.10
N ALA A 31 16.66 -10.83 1.95
CA ALA A 31 17.53 -9.66 1.90
C ALA A 31 18.31 -9.55 3.21
N GLU A 32 19.63 -9.31 3.11
CA GLU A 32 20.43 -8.88 4.25
C GLU A 32 20.38 -7.35 4.31
N VAL A 33 19.82 -6.82 5.41
CA VAL A 33 19.75 -5.39 5.61
C VAL A 33 21.07 -4.87 6.10
N THR A 34 21.82 -4.32 5.18
CA THR A 34 22.74 -3.24 5.53
C THR A 34 22.02 -1.92 5.27
N VAL A 35 22.33 -0.87 6.02
CA VAL A 35 21.78 0.51 5.84
C VAL A 35 21.89 1.00 4.37
N ALA A 36 22.75 0.38 3.56
CA ALA A 36 22.87 0.61 2.13
C ALA A 36 21.67 0.09 1.33
N LEU A 37 21.02 -1.01 1.75
CA LEU A 37 19.87 -1.57 1.06
C LEU A 37 18.62 -0.70 1.19
N GLU A 38 18.46 0.04 2.29
CA GLU A 38 17.36 1.00 2.46
C GLU A 38 17.43 2.13 1.41
N ARG A 39 18.64 2.55 1.03
CA ARG A 39 18.85 3.54 -0.04
C ARG A 39 18.76 2.94 -1.43
N ASP A 40 19.08 1.66 -1.56
CA ASP A 40 19.09 0.91 -2.82
C ASP A 40 17.78 0.17 -3.12
N ALA A 41 16.74 0.30 -2.27
CA ALA A 41 15.40 -0.24 -2.55
C ALA A 41 14.86 0.24 -3.92
N LYS A 42 15.27 1.45 -4.35
CA LYS A 42 15.01 1.99 -5.70
C LYS A 42 15.81 1.28 -6.82
N SER A 43 16.91 0.61 -6.51
CA SER A 43 17.83 0.04 -7.51
C SER A 43 17.47 -1.38 -7.98
N GLY A 44 16.39 -1.96 -7.46
CA GLY A 44 15.96 -3.31 -7.82
C GLY A 44 16.80 -4.43 -7.20
N ILE A 45 17.64 -4.13 -6.20
CA ILE A 45 18.42 -5.12 -5.46
C ILE A 45 17.56 -5.89 -4.45
N VAL A 46 16.47 -5.28 -3.97
CA VAL A 46 15.51 -5.95 -3.08
C VAL A 46 14.69 -6.97 -3.89
N PRO A 47 14.63 -8.25 -3.45
CA PRO A 47 13.80 -9.24 -4.11
C PRO A 47 12.34 -8.81 -4.24
N PRO A 48 11.66 -9.12 -5.36
CA PRO A 48 10.31 -8.69 -5.67
C PRO A 48 9.25 -9.54 -4.93
N VAL A 49 9.09 -9.32 -3.63
CA VAL A 49 8.22 -10.10 -2.72
C VAL A 49 7.16 -9.27 -1.99
N GLY A 50 7.12 -7.97 -2.23
CA GLY A 50 6.08 -7.07 -1.73
C GLY A 50 4.78 -7.17 -2.52
N ALA A 51 3.73 -6.53 -2.01
CA ALA A 51 2.39 -6.62 -2.58
C ALA A 51 2.33 -6.19 -4.05
N GLY A 52 3.00 -5.09 -4.42
CA GLY A 52 3.05 -4.61 -5.80
C GLY A 52 3.76 -5.58 -6.75
N SER A 53 4.86 -6.15 -6.32
CA SER A 53 5.62 -7.13 -7.10
C SER A 53 4.84 -8.44 -7.27
N LEU A 54 4.16 -8.91 -6.22
CA LEU A 54 3.34 -10.11 -6.25
C LEU A 54 2.06 -9.93 -7.09
N LEU A 55 1.47 -8.74 -7.10
CA LEU A 55 0.36 -8.42 -8.00
C LEU A 55 0.80 -8.45 -9.47
N PHE A 56 2.00 -7.97 -9.77
CA PHE A 56 2.54 -8.01 -11.13
C PHE A 56 2.81 -9.42 -11.62
N ALA A 57 3.56 -10.19 -10.82
CA ALA A 57 3.94 -11.57 -11.13
C ALA A 57 3.98 -12.39 -9.84
N ASN A 58 3.16 -13.44 -9.76
CA ASN A 58 3.10 -14.29 -8.59
C ASN A 58 4.40 -15.09 -8.41
N ASP A 59 4.84 -15.24 -7.17
CA ASP A 59 5.85 -16.25 -6.79
C ASP A 59 5.14 -17.61 -6.60
N ASN A 60 5.07 -18.38 -7.68
CA ASN A 60 4.32 -19.64 -7.72
C ASN A 60 4.85 -20.71 -6.76
N GLU A 61 6.10 -20.63 -6.37
CA GLU A 61 6.70 -21.56 -5.42
C GLU A 61 6.23 -21.23 -3.99
N ARG A 62 6.21 -19.96 -3.65
CA ARG A 62 5.84 -19.50 -2.31
C ARG A 62 4.33 -19.35 -2.13
N TRP A 63 3.62 -18.95 -3.18
CA TRP A 63 2.19 -18.68 -3.18
C TRP A 63 1.45 -19.50 -4.25
N PRO A 64 1.40 -20.84 -4.15
CA PRO A 64 0.82 -21.71 -5.17
C PRO A 64 -0.69 -21.48 -5.38
N ASP A 65 -1.40 -21.00 -4.34
CA ASP A 65 -2.85 -20.72 -4.43
C ASP A 65 -3.17 -19.55 -5.38
N PHE A 66 -2.17 -18.78 -5.79
CA PHE A 66 -2.30 -17.62 -6.68
C PHE A 66 -1.65 -17.86 -8.06
N ILE A 67 -1.43 -19.11 -8.45
CA ILE A 67 -0.92 -19.43 -9.79
C ILE A 67 -1.92 -18.96 -10.83
N GLY A 68 -1.49 -18.04 -11.71
CA GLY A 68 -2.33 -17.43 -12.72
C GLY A 68 -3.09 -16.19 -12.29
N ASP A 69 -3.06 -15.84 -11.00
CA ASP A 69 -3.74 -14.69 -10.43
C ASP A 69 -2.76 -13.51 -10.28
N ASP A 70 -2.23 -13.04 -11.40
CA ASP A 70 -1.34 -11.87 -11.49
C ASP A 70 -1.60 -11.06 -12.76
N LEU A 71 -1.11 -9.83 -12.81
CA LEU A 71 -1.34 -8.90 -13.93
C LEU A 71 -0.73 -9.38 -15.24
N ARG A 72 0.37 -10.12 -15.18
CA ARG A 72 0.98 -10.69 -16.39
C ARG A 72 0.03 -11.69 -17.06
N THR A 73 -0.60 -12.53 -16.25
CA THR A 73 -1.52 -13.57 -16.72
C THR A 73 -2.90 -13.01 -17.04
N LEU A 74 -3.49 -12.21 -16.13
CA LEU A 74 -4.88 -11.75 -16.22
C LEU A 74 -5.07 -10.55 -17.15
N ALA A 75 -4.08 -9.65 -17.21
CA ALA A 75 -4.17 -8.37 -17.93
C ALA A 75 -3.14 -8.21 -19.05
N GLY A 76 -2.24 -9.18 -19.26
CA GLY A 76 -1.15 -9.11 -20.24
C GLY A 76 -0.13 -8.01 -19.95
N CYS A 77 0.02 -7.62 -18.68
CA CYS A 77 0.95 -6.55 -18.29
C CYS A 77 2.40 -7.06 -18.33
N GLU A 78 3.25 -6.39 -19.12
CA GLU A 78 4.67 -6.75 -19.24
C GLU A 78 5.63 -5.76 -18.57
N VAL A 79 5.14 -4.57 -18.20
CA VAL A 79 5.96 -3.49 -17.65
C VAL A 79 5.53 -3.14 -16.24
N ILE A 80 6.46 -3.22 -15.30
CA ILE A 80 6.29 -2.74 -13.93
C ILE A 80 7.35 -1.70 -13.58
N GLU A 81 6.94 -0.63 -12.89
CA GLU A 81 7.84 0.31 -12.23
C GLU A 81 7.52 0.34 -10.73
N ARG A 82 8.50 -0.03 -9.91
CA ARG A 82 8.41 -0.07 -8.45
C ARG A 82 9.01 1.22 -7.91
N LEU A 83 8.15 2.15 -7.53
CA LEU A 83 8.52 3.49 -7.07
C LEU A 83 8.19 3.70 -5.59
N ALA A 84 7.44 2.78 -4.97
CA ALA A 84 7.12 2.84 -3.56
C ALA A 84 8.39 2.81 -2.70
N ILE A 85 8.41 3.65 -1.66
CA ILE A 85 9.57 3.84 -0.78
C ILE A 85 9.11 3.64 0.65
N ASP A 86 9.81 2.78 1.38
CA ASP A 86 9.59 2.59 2.81
C ASP A 86 9.71 3.92 3.57
N GLY A 87 8.73 4.19 4.43
CA GLY A 87 8.68 5.42 5.23
C GLY A 87 8.31 6.71 4.46
N ALA A 88 7.91 6.63 3.18
CA ALA A 88 7.51 7.79 2.41
C ALA A 88 6.21 8.41 2.94
N ASN A 89 6.22 9.70 3.23
CA ASN A 89 5.02 10.49 3.47
C ASN A 89 4.43 11.01 2.15
N ILE A 90 3.29 11.70 2.21
CA ILE A 90 2.58 12.22 1.03
C ILE A 90 3.48 13.18 0.22
N GLY A 91 4.30 14.00 0.89
CA GLY A 91 5.24 14.90 0.23
C GLY A 91 6.35 14.14 -0.53
N ASP A 92 6.92 13.12 0.11
CA ASP A 92 7.95 12.26 -0.51
C ASP A 92 7.37 11.52 -1.73
N ILE A 93 6.13 11.01 -1.63
CA ILE A 93 5.44 10.36 -2.76
C ILE A 93 5.28 11.35 -3.92
N PHE A 94 4.88 12.59 -3.64
CA PHE A 94 4.79 13.62 -4.66
C PHE A 94 6.14 13.91 -5.32
N ASP A 95 7.15 14.25 -4.52
CA ASP A 95 8.42 14.77 -5.00
C ASP A 95 9.27 13.67 -5.67
N GLU A 96 9.29 12.46 -5.10
CA GLU A 96 10.20 11.41 -5.54
C GLU A 96 9.56 10.38 -6.48
N GLN A 97 8.23 10.20 -6.40
CA GLN A 97 7.56 9.14 -7.17
C GLN A 97 6.69 9.71 -8.30
N ILE A 98 5.98 10.83 -8.09
CA ILE A 98 5.00 11.35 -9.05
C ILE A 98 5.58 12.45 -9.93
N LEU A 99 6.35 13.39 -9.36
CA LEU A 99 6.80 14.60 -10.08
C LEU A 99 7.56 14.27 -11.37
N GLY A 100 8.38 13.23 -11.35
CA GLY A 100 9.20 12.78 -12.49
C GLY A 100 8.48 11.88 -13.49
N LEU A 101 7.24 11.48 -13.26
CA LEU A 101 6.50 10.60 -14.18
C LEU A 101 6.16 11.35 -15.48
N ALA A 102 6.48 10.75 -16.61
CA ALA A 102 6.06 11.27 -17.91
C ALA A 102 4.56 10.99 -18.14
N PRO A 103 3.81 11.92 -18.74
CA PRO A 103 2.43 11.66 -19.18
C PRO A 103 2.37 10.46 -20.14
N SER A 104 1.26 9.72 -20.12
CA SER A 104 1.06 8.56 -20.98
C SER A 104 -0.42 8.35 -21.30
N ASP A 105 -0.67 7.92 -22.53
CA ASP A 105 -2.00 7.49 -23.01
C ASP A 105 -2.13 5.96 -23.03
N ALA A 106 -1.09 5.22 -22.64
CA ALA A 106 -1.13 3.77 -22.56
C ALA A 106 -1.99 3.31 -21.35
N PRO A 107 -2.75 2.20 -21.48
CA PRO A 107 -3.50 1.62 -20.38
C PRO A 107 -2.59 1.39 -19.18
N THR A 108 -2.76 2.19 -18.13
CA THR A 108 -1.89 2.20 -16.94
C THR A 108 -2.70 1.84 -15.70
N LEU A 109 -2.22 0.86 -14.96
CA LEU A 109 -2.68 0.59 -13.59
C LEU A 109 -1.70 1.25 -12.61
N ILE A 110 -2.23 1.91 -11.60
CA ILE A 110 -1.44 2.44 -10.48
C ILE A 110 -2.04 1.94 -9.16
N THR A 111 -1.24 1.31 -8.31
CA THR A 111 -1.58 1.12 -6.90
C THR A 111 -0.93 2.21 -6.08
N LEU A 112 -1.69 2.78 -5.13
CA LEU A 112 -1.21 3.85 -4.25
C LEU A 112 -1.57 3.55 -2.79
N THR A 113 -0.53 3.42 -1.96
CA THR A 113 -0.64 3.42 -0.49
C THR A 113 -0.04 4.72 0.04
N ALA A 114 -0.78 5.47 0.85
CA ALA A 114 -0.31 6.76 1.34
C ALA A 114 -1.07 7.25 2.57
N GLY A 115 -0.44 8.09 3.37
CA GLY A 115 -1.03 8.77 4.51
C GLY A 115 -0.73 8.10 5.86
N GLY A 116 -0.29 6.84 5.87
CA GLY A 116 0.07 6.14 7.10
C GLY A 116 1.22 6.82 7.83
N VAL A 117 2.28 7.14 7.13
CA VAL A 117 3.47 7.82 7.67
C VAL A 117 3.14 9.22 8.18
N ASP A 118 2.24 9.95 7.51
CA ASP A 118 1.79 11.28 7.93
C ASP A 118 1.06 11.20 9.27
N LEU A 119 0.13 10.23 9.43
CA LEU A 119 -0.58 10.03 10.68
C LEU A 119 0.34 9.56 11.81
N LEU A 120 1.25 8.63 11.54
CA LEU A 120 2.24 8.15 12.52
C LEU A 120 3.17 9.26 12.99
N SER A 121 3.68 10.05 12.06
CA SER A 121 4.56 11.19 12.39
C SER A 121 3.84 12.21 13.28
N ALA A 122 2.55 12.40 13.09
CA ALA A 122 1.75 13.28 13.93
C ALA A 122 1.62 12.75 15.36
N MET A 123 1.57 11.42 15.58
CA MET A 123 1.46 10.82 16.92
C MET A 123 2.63 11.20 17.82
N ALA A 124 3.84 11.36 17.26
CA ALA A 124 5.02 11.80 18.01
C ALA A 124 4.83 13.17 18.70
N THR A 125 3.89 14.00 18.21
CA THR A 125 3.56 15.32 18.80
C THR A 125 2.49 15.23 19.88
N LYS A 126 1.92 14.05 20.14
CA LYS A 126 0.81 13.81 21.08
C LYS A 126 -0.35 14.81 20.86
N PRO A 127 -0.95 14.83 19.68
CA PRO A 127 -1.96 15.83 19.33
C PRO A 127 -3.22 15.68 20.19
N THR A 128 -3.92 16.79 20.42
CA THR A 128 -5.29 16.74 20.96
C THR A 128 -6.23 16.08 19.93
N ALA A 129 -7.40 15.58 20.35
CA ALA A 129 -8.38 14.97 19.45
C ALA A 129 -8.75 15.92 18.29
N ALA A 130 -9.03 17.20 18.58
CA ALA A 130 -9.36 18.19 17.55
C ALA A 130 -8.19 18.43 16.56
N ARG A 131 -6.95 18.37 17.05
CA ARG A 131 -5.77 18.48 16.18
C ARG A 131 -5.60 17.23 15.33
N MET A 132 -5.84 16.04 15.91
CA MET A 132 -5.79 14.78 15.17
C MET A 132 -6.84 14.75 14.06
N ASP A 133 -8.06 15.19 14.32
CA ASP A 133 -9.12 15.32 13.29
C ASP A 133 -8.70 16.25 12.13
N ALA A 134 -7.98 17.32 12.41
CA ALA A 134 -7.45 18.20 11.36
C ALA A 134 -6.37 17.48 10.54
N ILE A 135 -5.41 16.80 11.20
CA ILE A 135 -4.34 16.04 10.55
C ILE A 135 -4.92 14.95 9.65
N VAL A 136 -5.93 14.22 10.10
CA VAL A 136 -6.61 13.19 9.30
C VAL A 136 -7.21 13.79 8.02
N ARG A 137 -7.91 14.92 8.13
CA ARG A 137 -8.48 15.60 6.96
C ARG A 137 -7.42 16.12 6.00
N ASP A 138 -6.34 16.66 6.52
CA ASP A 138 -5.22 17.18 5.73
C ASP A 138 -4.52 16.05 4.99
N ALA A 139 -4.19 14.93 5.68
CA ALA A 139 -3.59 13.76 5.07
C ALA A 139 -4.50 13.15 3.99
N ALA A 140 -5.78 12.93 4.28
CA ALA A 140 -6.72 12.42 3.29
C ALA A 140 -6.86 13.36 2.08
N SER A 141 -6.82 14.69 2.31
CA SER A 141 -6.84 15.66 1.20
C SER A 141 -5.57 15.62 0.37
N GLY A 142 -4.42 15.39 0.99
CA GLY A 142 -3.15 15.18 0.31
C GLY A 142 -3.17 13.95 -0.60
N VAL A 143 -3.67 12.81 -0.11
CA VAL A 143 -3.82 11.59 -0.94
C VAL A 143 -4.74 11.85 -2.14
N MET A 144 -5.85 12.56 -1.93
CA MET A 144 -6.75 12.90 -3.04
C MET A 144 -6.12 13.85 -4.05
N LEU A 145 -5.23 14.75 -3.62
CA LEU A 145 -4.45 15.60 -4.52
C LEU A 145 -3.48 14.75 -5.37
N LEU A 146 -2.76 13.79 -4.77
CA LEU A 146 -1.93 12.85 -5.52
C LEU A 146 -2.75 12.10 -6.58
N ALA A 147 -3.94 11.61 -6.21
CA ALA A 147 -4.86 10.93 -7.13
C ALA A 147 -5.26 11.82 -8.31
N GLN A 148 -5.63 13.08 -8.07
CA GLN A 148 -5.97 14.06 -9.12
C GLN A 148 -4.79 14.32 -10.06
N MET A 149 -3.58 14.42 -9.52
CA MET A 149 -2.37 14.63 -10.32
C MET A 149 -2.07 13.43 -11.21
N LEU A 150 -2.28 12.20 -10.73
CA LEU A 150 -2.13 10.98 -11.52
C LEU A 150 -3.15 10.95 -12.66
N HIS A 151 -4.42 11.26 -12.40
CA HIS A 151 -5.45 11.39 -13.45
C HIS A 151 -5.15 12.47 -14.48
N ALA A 152 -4.49 13.55 -14.08
CA ALA A 152 -4.06 14.60 -15.02
C ALA A 152 -2.88 14.16 -15.91
N ARG A 153 -2.11 13.15 -15.50
CA ARG A 153 -0.93 12.67 -16.24
C ARG A 153 -1.21 11.47 -17.15
N PHE A 154 -2.18 10.66 -16.79
CA PHE A 154 -2.50 9.41 -17.49
C PHE A 154 -3.94 9.46 -18.00
N SER A 155 -4.13 9.51 -19.30
CA SER A 155 -5.47 9.62 -19.91
C SER A 155 -6.23 8.29 -19.88
N ASP A 156 -5.53 7.16 -19.79
CA ASP A 156 -6.07 5.82 -19.66
C ASP A 156 -5.55 5.18 -18.37
N LEU A 157 -6.07 5.66 -17.22
CA LEU A 157 -5.66 5.27 -15.88
C LEU A 157 -6.73 4.42 -15.20
N THR A 158 -6.31 3.31 -14.58
CA THR A 158 -7.02 2.69 -13.46
C THR A 158 -6.19 2.95 -12.20
N LEU A 159 -6.75 3.72 -11.26
CA LEU A 159 -6.09 4.04 -9.99
C LEU A 159 -6.70 3.20 -8.86
N LEU A 160 -5.87 2.42 -8.19
CA LEU A 160 -6.25 1.63 -7.03
C LEU A 160 -5.70 2.29 -5.75
N LEU A 161 -6.57 2.95 -5.00
CA LEU A 161 -6.25 3.50 -3.68
C LEU A 161 -6.45 2.44 -2.60
N THR A 162 -5.60 2.44 -1.59
CA THR A 162 -5.64 1.47 -0.51
C THR A 162 -6.02 2.15 0.80
N THR A 163 -6.99 1.59 1.53
CA THR A 163 -7.28 2.06 2.89
C THR A 163 -6.16 1.63 3.84
N LEU A 164 -5.93 2.41 4.91
CA LEU A 164 -4.91 2.11 5.90
C LEU A 164 -5.38 0.98 6.82
N PRO A 165 -4.63 -0.12 6.93
CA PRO A 165 -4.93 -1.20 7.86
C PRO A 165 -4.58 -0.82 9.30
N ASP A 166 -5.17 -1.52 10.27
CA ASP A 166 -4.92 -1.31 11.71
C ASP A 166 -4.14 -2.50 12.29
N PRO A 167 -2.85 -2.33 12.61
CA PRO A 167 -2.06 -3.40 13.19
C PRO A 167 -2.49 -3.80 14.61
N THR A 168 -3.38 -3.02 15.23
CA THR A 168 -3.86 -3.27 16.61
C THR A 168 -5.21 -3.96 16.66
N ASP A 169 -5.84 -4.29 15.53
CA ASP A 169 -7.19 -4.86 15.44
C ASP A 169 -8.23 -4.07 16.25
N GLY A 170 -8.16 -2.74 16.21
CA GLY A 170 -9.07 -1.84 16.89
C GLY A 170 -8.73 -1.53 18.34
N LEU A 171 -7.66 -2.08 18.90
CA LEU A 171 -7.27 -1.82 20.29
C LEU A 171 -6.65 -0.43 20.47
N GLY A 172 -6.00 0.12 19.44
CA GLY A 172 -5.37 1.44 19.46
C GLY A 172 -4.12 1.54 20.33
N ILE A 173 -3.58 0.41 20.76
CA ILE A 173 -2.36 0.32 21.55
C ILE A 173 -1.54 -0.89 21.11
N PHE A 174 -0.23 -0.77 21.15
CA PHE A 174 0.67 -1.91 21.02
C PHE A 174 0.97 -2.52 22.38
N THR A 175 1.12 -3.84 22.41
CA THR A 175 1.52 -4.57 23.62
C THR A 175 3.02 -4.54 23.86
N ASP A 176 3.82 -4.29 22.83
CA ASP A 176 5.26 -4.10 22.92
C ASP A 176 5.60 -2.61 22.79
N ALA A 177 6.26 -2.04 23.80
CA ALA A 177 6.65 -0.63 23.80
C ALA A 177 7.65 -0.25 22.68
N ARG A 178 8.26 -1.24 22.03
CA ARG A 178 9.16 -1.02 20.89
C ARG A 178 8.41 -0.67 19.61
N ASP A 179 7.13 -0.97 19.55
CA ASP A 179 6.29 -0.70 18.37
C ASP A 179 5.85 0.78 18.28
N GLY A 180 6.18 1.59 19.31
CA GLY A 180 5.85 3.02 19.33
C GLY A 180 4.38 3.31 19.65
N ASP A 181 3.90 4.45 19.18
CA ASP A 181 2.51 4.87 19.36
C ASP A 181 1.65 4.35 18.18
N ALA A 182 0.52 3.71 18.51
CA ALA A 182 -0.46 3.32 17.51
C ALA A 182 -1.28 4.53 17.03
N ILE A 183 -1.67 4.54 15.76
CA ILE A 183 -2.67 5.49 15.27
C ILE A 183 -4.01 5.15 15.94
N PRO A 184 -4.73 6.11 16.53
CA PRO A 184 -6.03 5.83 17.14
C PRO A 184 -6.99 5.21 16.12
N PRO A 185 -7.72 4.12 16.45
CA PRO A 185 -8.64 3.47 15.52
C PRO A 185 -9.68 4.43 14.93
N ALA A 186 -10.17 5.39 15.73
CA ALA A 186 -11.10 6.42 15.23
C ALA A 186 -10.48 7.30 14.13
N ALA A 187 -9.19 7.61 14.23
CA ALA A 187 -8.47 8.38 13.22
C ALA A 187 -8.29 7.58 11.91
N LEU A 188 -7.94 6.29 12.01
CA LEU A 188 -7.86 5.39 10.85
C LEU A 188 -9.23 5.24 10.17
N LEU A 189 -10.29 4.98 10.93
CA LEU A 189 -11.65 4.87 10.40
C LEU A 189 -12.08 6.17 9.70
N GLN A 190 -11.80 7.33 10.29
CA GLN A 190 -12.12 8.62 9.71
C GLN A 190 -11.34 8.87 8.40
N PHE A 191 -10.04 8.60 8.39
CA PHE A 191 -9.21 8.70 7.19
C PHE A 191 -9.75 7.81 6.06
N ASN A 192 -9.98 6.53 6.35
CA ASN A 192 -10.48 5.56 5.39
C ASN A 192 -11.88 5.92 4.88
N ALA A 193 -12.76 6.46 5.74
CA ALA A 193 -14.08 6.94 5.34
C ALA A 193 -13.99 8.12 4.36
N ILE A 194 -13.11 9.10 4.63
CA ILE A 194 -12.90 10.25 3.74
C ILE A 194 -12.33 9.77 2.40
N LEU A 195 -11.39 8.84 2.42
CA LEU A 195 -10.79 8.28 1.21
C LEU A 195 -11.86 7.63 0.32
N ARG A 196 -12.69 6.72 0.89
CA ARG A 196 -13.79 6.07 0.16
C ARG A 196 -14.80 7.07 -0.37
N GLN A 197 -15.22 8.04 0.45
CA GLN A 197 -16.21 9.04 0.07
C GLN A 197 -15.75 9.92 -1.10
N ARG A 198 -14.50 10.38 -1.05
CA ARG A 198 -13.97 11.29 -2.07
C ARG A 198 -13.62 10.59 -3.37
N SER A 199 -13.07 9.39 -3.30
CA SER A 199 -12.73 8.59 -4.48
C SER A 199 -13.97 8.15 -5.27
N ALA A 200 -15.11 7.96 -4.61
CA ALA A 200 -16.36 7.61 -5.27
C ALA A 200 -16.83 8.65 -6.33
N ALA A 201 -16.31 9.87 -6.27
CA ALA A 201 -16.57 10.92 -7.26
C ALA A 201 -15.54 10.97 -8.40
N MET A 202 -14.50 10.11 -8.36
CA MET A 202 -13.44 10.05 -9.36
C MET A 202 -13.68 8.83 -10.26
N SER A 203 -13.81 9.06 -11.57
CA SER A 203 -13.85 7.96 -12.54
C SER A 203 -12.55 7.17 -12.49
N ASP A 204 -12.63 5.88 -12.83
CA ASP A 204 -11.47 4.99 -12.95
C ASP A 204 -10.59 4.92 -11.69
N THR A 205 -11.21 5.23 -10.52
CA THR A 205 -10.58 5.09 -9.20
C THR A 205 -11.32 4.05 -8.39
N ILE A 206 -10.59 3.04 -7.96
CA ILE A 206 -11.08 1.93 -7.15
C ILE A 206 -10.47 2.05 -5.75
N VAL A 207 -11.19 1.65 -4.72
CA VAL A 207 -10.64 1.58 -3.35
C VAL A 207 -10.57 0.13 -2.91
N ALA A 208 -9.37 -0.35 -2.64
CA ALA A 208 -9.13 -1.62 -2.00
C ALA A 208 -9.21 -1.46 -0.48
N ASP A 209 -10.06 -2.25 0.17
CA ASP A 209 -10.32 -2.12 1.60
C ASP A 209 -9.37 -2.96 2.45
N ALA A 210 -8.07 -2.62 2.41
CA ALA A 210 -7.07 -3.29 3.25
C ALA A 210 -7.38 -3.18 4.75
N HIS A 211 -8.11 -2.16 5.20
CA HIS A 211 -8.52 -2.06 6.60
C HIS A 211 -9.44 -3.21 7.01
N ALA A 212 -10.39 -3.57 6.15
CA ALA A 212 -11.29 -4.70 6.42
C ALA A 212 -10.57 -6.04 6.29
N ASP A 213 -9.75 -6.21 5.25
CA ASP A 213 -9.10 -7.50 4.96
C ASP A 213 -7.99 -7.84 5.97
N PHE A 214 -7.31 -6.84 6.53
CA PHE A 214 -6.28 -7.03 7.56
C PHE A 214 -6.86 -7.21 8.99
N PHE A 215 -8.14 -6.93 9.19
CA PHE A 215 -8.76 -7.08 10.51
C PHE A 215 -8.74 -8.53 10.96
N GLY A 216 -8.25 -8.77 12.18
CA GLY A 216 -8.03 -10.12 12.74
C GLY A 216 -6.63 -10.69 12.45
N HIS A 217 -5.82 -9.97 11.67
CA HIS A 217 -4.44 -10.33 11.33
C HIS A 217 -3.41 -9.36 11.92
N GLY A 218 -3.81 -8.60 12.93
CA GLY A 218 -2.94 -7.67 13.65
C GLY A 218 -1.90 -8.37 14.52
N LEU A 219 -1.17 -7.59 15.31
CA LEU A 219 -0.08 -8.09 16.15
C LEU A 219 -0.55 -8.99 17.29
N THR A 220 -1.85 -8.99 17.63
CA THR A 220 -2.45 -9.88 18.63
C THR A 220 -2.82 -11.25 18.07
N ALA A 221 -2.88 -11.40 16.76
CA ALA A 221 -3.13 -12.69 16.12
C ALA A 221 -2.00 -13.70 16.35
N PRO A 222 -2.26 -15.01 16.23
CA PRO A 222 -1.21 -16.03 16.22
C PRO A 222 -0.12 -15.71 15.19
N GLU A 223 1.14 -16.04 15.48
CA GLU A 223 2.28 -15.60 14.67
C GLU A 223 2.17 -15.99 13.18
N ASN A 224 1.62 -17.16 12.89
CA ASN A 224 1.39 -17.66 11.53
C ASN A 224 0.19 -17.02 10.81
N GLU A 225 -0.61 -16.23 11.53
CA GLU A 225 -1.79 -15.54 11.00
C GLU A 225 -1.60 -14.03 10.93
N ARG A 226 -0.43 -13.52 11.40
CA ARG A 226 -0.13 -12.09 11.38
C ARG A 226 0.25 -11.62 10.00
N TRP A 227 -0.33 -10.50 9.61
CA TRP A 227 -0.02 -9.84 8.35
C TRP A 227 0.95 -8.67 8.51
N PHE A 228 1.23 -8.25 9.75
CA PHE A 228 2.19 -7.21 10.06
C PHE A 228 3.54 -7.80 10.49
N TRP A 229 4.61 -7.13 10.08
CA TRP A 229 5.95 -7.59 10.37
C TRP A 229 6.31 -7.38 11.84
N ARG A 230 6.80 -8.42 12.49
CA ARG A 230 7.09 -8.40 13.93
C ARG A 230 8.14 -7.38 14.36
N ARG A 231 9.03 -6.94 13.46
CA ARG A 231 10.09 -5.98 13.77
C ARG A 231 9.68 -4.53 13.51
N ASN A 232 8.64 -4.33 12.72
CA ASN A 232 8.00 -3.04 12.50
C ASN A 232 6.50 -3.26 12.35
N ALA A 233 5.75 -2.88 13.39
CA ALA A 233 4.31 -3.09 13.47
C ALA A 233 3.48 -2.38 12.38
N HIS A 234 4.08 -1.43 11.68
CA HIS A 234 3.41 -0.64 10.64
C HIS A 234 3.64 -1.18 9.24
N GLU A 235 4.55 -2.14 9.10
CA GLU A 235 4.92 -2.72 7.82
C GLU A 235 4.31 -4.11 7.64
N PRO A 236 4.01 -4.52 6.39
CA PRO A 236 3.49 -5.86 6.13
C PRO A 236 4.59 -6.91 6.33
N SER A 237 4.21 -8.06 6.87
CA SER A 237 4.98 -9.29 6.74
C SER A 237 4.90 -9.81 5.30
N ALA A 238 5.64 -10.86 4.97
CA ALA A 238 5.52 -11.51 3.67
C ALA A 238 4.10 -12.06 3.42
N VAL A 239 3.48 -12.60 4.46
CA VAL A 239 2.06 -13.05 4.39
C VAL A 239 1.14 -11.86 4.20
N GLY A 240 1.38 -10.75 4.92
CA GLY A 240 0.60 -9.51 4.77
C GLY A 240 0.74 -8.89 3.38
N ALA A 241 1.93 -8.91 2.78
CA ALA A 241 2.12 -8.47 1.41
C ALA A 241 1.31 -9.33 0.41
N SER A 242 1.27 -10.64 0.61
CA SER A 242 0.41 -11.52 -0.19
C SER A 242 -1.08 -11.26 0.06
N GLY A 243 -1.48 -10.97 1.31
CA GLY A 243 -2.85 -10.58 1.66
C GLY A 243 -3.24 -9.25 0.99
N LEU A 244 -2.36 -8.26 1.02
CA LEU A 244 -2.61 -6.97 0.36
C LEU A 244 -2.74 -7.13 -1.16
N ARG A 245 -1.89 -7.96 -1.79
CA ARG A 245 -2.04 -8.31 -3.20
C ARG A 245 -3.40 -8.93 -3.48
N ALA A 246 -3.88 -9.86 -2.63
CA ALA A 246 -5.19 -10.48 -2.77
C ALA A 246 -6.34 -9.47 -2.65
N CYS A 247 -6.24 -8.52 -1.70
CA CYS A 247 -7.16 -7.40 -1.56
C CYS A 247 -7.22 -6.56 -2.85
N TRP A 248 -6.08 -6.20 -3.41
CA TRP A 248 -6.01 -5.43 -4.66
C TRP A 248 -6.60 -6.18 -5.84
N LEU A 249 -6.26 -7.46 -5.98
CA LEU A 249 -6.78 -8.29 -7.05
C LEU A 249 -8.30 -8.42 -6.97
N SER A 250 -8.84 -8.67 -5.78
CA SER A 250 -10.29 -8.72 -5.54
C SER A 250 -10.99 -7.42 -5.94
N ALA A 251 -10.40 -6.27 -5.59
CA ALA A 251 -10.96 -4.97 -5.95
C ALA A 251 -10.93 -4.68 -7.45
N LEU A 252 -9.93 -5.22 -8.18
CA LEU A 252 -9.79 -5.03 -9.63
C LEU A 252 -10.74 -5.89 -10.46
N VAL A 253 -11.23 -7.02 -9.92
CA VAL A 253 -12.11 -7.96 -10.63
C VAL A 253 -13.58 -7.88 -10.18
N ALA A 254 -13.90 -7.04 -9.17
CA ALA A 254 -15.25 -6.81 -8.66
C ALA A 254 -16.09 -5.98 -9.63
#